data_45551efc52c62fa5ba6166152362f9a2
#
_entry.id   45551efc52c62fa5ba6166152362f9a2
#
_cell.length_a   1.000
_cell.length_b   1.000
_cell.length_c   1.000
_cell.angle_alpha   90.00
_cell.angle_beta   90.00
_cell.angle_gamma   90.00
#
_symmetry.space_group_name_H-M   'P 1'
#
loop_
_entity.id
_entity.type
_entity.pdbx_description
1 polymer ?
#
loop_
_entity_poly.entity_id
_entity_poly.type
_entity_poly.pdbx_seq_one_letter_code
_entity_poly.pdbx_strand_id
1 'polypeptide(L)'
;MKKLFFIFFVSFFVLSSCVEEQNFDQFDDLEIIPTIEASILYVESPESMINDATGAVWYIQTFNFDAFNENFFAENVLDGVIIYELENTTSKELEIIFEYLDEAGNVLDTETFNIDPAPTAVLRRETNYGTPTGRSLDIPRNTSQIRVNAINFGDTISTSSLQDPKIVFRSSGKFRVQLK
;
A
#
# COMPACT_ATOMS: atom_id res chain seq x y z
N MET A 1 -7.16 -77.26 -3.30
CA MET A 1 -5.88 -76.62 -3.65
C MET A 1 -5.98 -75.65 -4.88
N LYS A 2 -6.58 -76.11 -6.01
CA LYS A 2 -6.65 -75.21 -7.22
C LYS A 2 -7.41 -73.91 -7.02
N LYS A 3 -8.48 -73.85 -6.21
CA LYS A 3 -9.25 -72.61 -5.91
C LYS A 3 -8.48 -71.67 -5.04
N LEU A 4 -7.65 -72.11 -4.11
CA LEU A 4 -6.86 -71.29 -3.25
C LEU A 4 -5.71 -70.58 -4.02
N PHE A 5 -5.15 -71.31 -4.98
CA PHE A 5 -4.10 -70.77 -5.85
C PHE A 5 -4.64 -69.69 -6.80
N PHE A 6 -5.86 -69.82 -7.28
CA PHE A 6 -6.52 -68.86 -8.13
C PHE A 6 -6.85 -67.58 -7.38
N ILE A 7 -7.28 -67.62 -6.11
CA ILE A 7 -7.57 -66.50 -5.27
C ILE A 7 -6.28 -65.75 -4.97
N PHE A 8 -5.18 -66.44 -4.70
CA PHE A 8 -3.88 -65.85 -4.45
C PHE A 8 -3.31 -65.14 -5.69
N PHE A 9 -3.52 -65.73 -6.87
CA PHE A 9 -3.11 -65.17 -8.15
C PHE A 9 -3.88 -63.88 -8.51
N VAL A 10 -5.20 -63.87 -8.29
CA VAL A 10 -6.04 -62.67 -8.51
C VAL A 10 -5.69 -61.54 -7.51
N SER A 11 -5.40 -61.89 -6.25
CA SER A 11 -4.97 -60.92 -5.23
C SER A 11 -3.66 -60.26 -5.60
N PHE A 12 -2.75 -60.91 -6.30
CA PHE A 12 -1.47 -60.33 -6.72
C PHE A 12 -1.62 -59.29 -7.82
N PHE A 13 -2.63 -59.39 -8.70
CA PHE A 13 -2.93 -58.41 -9.74
C PHE A 13 -3.67 -57.20 -9.23
N VAL A 14 -4.37 -57.28 -8.10
CA VAL A 14 -5.07 -56.12 -7.50
C VAL A 14 -4.10 -55.22 -6.73
N LEU A 15 -2.91 -55.72 -6.35
CA LEU A 15 -1.90 -54.95 -5.64
C LEU A 15 -0.94 -54.18 -6.56
N SER A 16 -0.99 -54.39 -7.88
CA SER A 16 -0.34 -53.51 -8.86
C SER A 16 -1.22 -52.27 -9.11
N SER A 17 -1.58 -51.57 -8.04
CA SER A 17 -2.10 -50.20 -8.16
C SER A 17 -1.04 -49.37 -8.87
N CYS A 18 -1.41 -48.79 -9.98
CA CYS A 18 -0.57 -47.80 -10.67
C CYS A 18 -0.09 -46.78 -9.65
N VAL A 19 1.17 -46.88 -9.24
CA VAL A 19 1.89 -45.72 -8.72
C VAL A 19 2.17 -44.89 -9.96
N GLU A 20 1.28 -43.99 -10.29
CA GLU A 20 1.65 -42.92 -11.23
C GLU A 20 2.93 -42.28 -10.65
N GLU A 21 3.98 -42.26 -11.44
CA GLU A 21 5.14 -41.44 -11.11
C GLU A 21 4.62 -40.01 -10.91
N GLN A 22 4.61 -39.54 -9.68
CA GLN A 22 4.30 -38.14 -9.39
C GLN A 22 5.38 -37.29 -10.07
N ASN A 23 4.99 -36.64 -11.15
CA ASN A 23 5.86 -35.68 -11.80
C ASN A 23 5.99 -34.47 -10.88
N PHE A 24 7.10 -34.37 -10.17
CA PHE A 24 7.43 -33.22 -9.30
C PHE A 24 7.87 -32.00 -10.10
N ASP A 25 8.13 -32.12 -11.41
CA ASP A 25 8.51 -31.00 -12.28
C ASP A 25 7.38 -29.95 -12.38
N GLN A 26 6.12 -30.33 -12.08
CA GLN A 26 5.01 -29.34 -12.00
C GLN A 26 5.21 -28.30 -10.90
N PHE A 27 6.05 -28.55 -9.89
CA PHE A 27 6.37 -27.56 -8.86
C PHE A 27 7.35 -26.50 -9.37
N ASP A 28 8.08 -26.79 -10.45
CA ASP A 28 8.99 -25.83 -11.06
C ASP A 28 8.24 -24.77 -11.87
N ASP A 29 7.03 -25.09 -12.35
CA ASP A 29 6.13 -24.18 -13.07
C ASP A 29 5.16 -23.45 -12.13
N LEU A 30 5.23 -23.69 -10.81
CA LEU A 30 4.35 -23.03 -9.84
C LEU A 30 4.74 -21.59 -9.64
N GLU A 31 3.91 -20.68 -10.12
CA GLU A 31 4.03 -19.25 -9.89
C GLU A 31 3.19 -18.84 -8.67
N ILE A 32 3.83 -18.24 -7.68
CA ILE A 32 3.17 -17.77 -6.43
C ILE A 32 3.20 -16.25 -6.43
N ILE A 33 2.03 -15.63 -6.60
CA ILE A 33 1.85 -14.17 -6.64
C ILE A 33 0.87 -13.73 -5.54
N PRO A 34 1.33 -13.63 -4.29
CA PRO A 34 0.51 -13.07 -3.22
C PRO A 34 0.27 -11.57 -3.42
N THR A 35 -0.83 -11.11 -2.81
CA THR A 35 -1.07 -9.69 -2.60
C THR A 35 -0.66 -9.33 -1.18
N ILE A 36 0.23 -8.35 -1.04
CA ILE A 36 0.69 -7.82 0.25
C ILE A 36 0.00 -6.48 0.45
N GLU A 37 -0.56 -6.26 1.63
CA GLU A 37 -1.19 -5.00 2.01
C GLU A 37 -0.58 -4.51 3.32
N ALA A 38 -0.17 -3.22 3.37
CA ALA A 38 0.41 -2.61 4.55
C ALA A 38 0.09 -1.11 4.62
N SER A 39 0.03 -0.59 5.85
CA SER A 39 -0.02 0.86 6.07
C SER A 39 1.32 1.49 5.68
N ILE A 40 1.25 2.63 5.00
CA ILE A 40 2.43 3.41 4.61
C ILE A 40 2.65 4.52 5.63
N LEU A 41 1.62 5.35 5.87
CA LEU A 41 1.73 6.51 6.74
C LEU A 41 0.41 6.79 7.45
N TYR A 42 0.51 7.28 8.68
CA TYR A 42 -0.58 7.88 9.44
C TYR A 42 -0.08 9.19 10.05
N VAL A 43 -0.78 10.29 9.76
CA VAL A 43 -0.54 11.61 10.35
C VAL A 43 -1.85 12.16 10.87
N GLU A 44 -1.83 12.69 12.06
CA GLU A 44 -2.96 13.36 12.69
C GLU A 44 -2.49 14.69 13.28
N SER A 45 -3.27 15.74 13.08
CA SER A 45 -2.95 17.05 13.63
C SER A 45 -4.20 17.79 14.10
N PRO A 46 -4.25 18.27 15.33
CA PRO A 46 -5.36 19.06 15.85
C PRO A 46 -5.40 20.46 15.20
N GLU A 47 -6.60 21.04 15.12
CA GLU A 47 -6.79 22.38 14.57
C GLU A 47 -5.98 23.48 15.30
N SER A 48 -5.73 23.31 16.61
CA SER A 48 -4.90 24.23 17.39
C SER A 48 -3.50 24.38 16.79
N MET A 49 -2.91 23.31 16.27
CA MET A 49 -1.60 23.34 15.63
C MET A 49 -1.59 24.19 14.36
N ILE A 50 -2.70 24.19 13.61
CA ILE A 50 -2.88 25.03 12.44
C ILE A 50 -3.03 26.50 12.84
N ASN A 51 -3.80 26.77 13.91
CA ASN A 51 -4.02 28.12 14.44
C ASN A 51 -2.76 28.74 15.02
N ASP A 52 -1.86 27.94 15.60
CA ASP A 52 -0.59 28.40 16.19
C ASP A 52 0.51 28.65 15.13
N ALA A 53 0.29 28.24 13.89
CA ALA A 53 1.26 28.42 12.82
C ALA A 53 1.41 29.89 12.43
N THR A 54 2.67 30.33 12.21
CA THR A 54 2.98 31.71 11.84
C THR A 54 2.90 31.98 10.34
N GLY A 55 2.57 30.96 9.53
CA GLY A 55 2.49 31.03 8.07
C GLY A 55 1.51 30.04 7.49
N ALA A 56 1.34 30.06 6.16
CA ALA A 56 0.45 29.13 5.48
C ALA A 56 0.88 27.65 5.62
N VAL A 57 2.19 27.40 5.60
CA VAL A 57 2.72 26.04 5.85
C VAL A 57 2.74 25.82 7.36
N TRP A 58 1.89 24.92 7.83
CA TRP A 58 1.79 24.61 9.25
C TRP A 58 2.38 23.25 9.64
N TYR A 59 2.67 22.40 8.65
CA TYR A 59 3.29 21.11 8.87
C TYR A 59 4.22 20.77 7.70
N ILE A 60 5.42 20.32 8.00
CA ILE A 60 6.36 19.75 7.05
C ILE A 60 7.21 18.72 7.76
N GLN A 61 7.14 17.47 7.29
CA GLN A 61 7.95 16.39 7.84
C GLN A 61 8.32 15.38 6.76
N THR A 62 9.58 14.90 6.85
CA THR A 62 10.08 13.79 6.03
C THR A 62 10.21 12.55 6.90
N PHE A 63 9.70 11.45 6.39
CA PHE A 63 9.73 10.13 7.02
C PHE A 63 10.63 9.22 6.22
N ASN A 64 11.51 8.47 6.86
CA ASN A 64 12.21 7.36 6.19
C ASN A 64 11.20 6.26 5.86
N PHE A 65 11.28 5.77 4.65
CA PHE A 65 10.38 4.75 4.16
C PHE A 65 11.11 3.78 3.22
N ASP A 66 11.80 2.81 3.81
CA ASP A 66 12.64 1.87 3.06
C ASP A 66 11.88 0.61 2.57
N ALA A 67 10.60 0.46 2.94
CA ALA A 67 9.84 -0.77 2.67
C ALA A 67 9.68 -1.08 1.16
N PHE A 68 9.70 -0.06 0.30
CA PHE A 68 9.56 -0.23 -1.13
C PHE A 68 10.88 -0.44 -1.87
N ASN A 69 11.99 0.07 -1.33
CA ASN A 69 13.31 -0.08 -1.94
C ASN A 69 14.07 -1.33 -1.44
N GLU A 70 13.52 -2.06 -0.48
CA GLU A 70 14.04 -3.37 -0.11
C GLU A 70 14.13 -4.26 -1.34
N ASN A 71 15.28 -4.90 -1.56
CA ASN A 71 15.58 -5.68 -2.75
C ASN A 71 14.47 -6.67 -3.10
N PHE A 72 13.91 -7.35 -2.09
CA PHE A 72 12.84 -8.30 -2.30
C PHE A 72 11.61 -7.65 -2.97
N PHE A 73 11.16 -6.50 -2.48
CA PHE A 73 10.01 -5.80 -3.06
C PHE A 73 10.37 -5.22 -4.42
N ALA A 74 11.48 -4.49 -4.52
CA ALA A 74 11.87 -3.79 -5.73
C ALA A 74 12.05 -4.72 -6.94
N GLU A 75 12.60 -5.93 -6.71
CA GLU A 75 12.85 -6.91 -7.77
C GLU A 75 11.59 -7.70 -8.17
N ASN A 76 10.66 -7.92 -7.25
CA ASN A 76 9.57 -8.87 -7.43
C ASN A 76 8.17 -8.23 -7.53
N VAL A 77 8.02 -6.93 -7.31
CA VAL A 77 6.73 -6.26 -7.45
C VAL A 77 6.28 -6.21 -8.91
N LEU A 78 5.05 -6.63 -9.17
CA LEU A 78 4.44 -6.69 -10.50
C LEU A 78 3.55 -5.47 -10.78
N ASP A 79 2.71 -5.14 -9.83
CA ASP A 79 1.81 -3.98 -9.83
C ASP A 79 1.24 -3.75 -8.44
N GLY A 80 0.51 -2.64 -8.30
CA GLY A 80 -0.18 -2.34 -7.05
C GLY A 80 -0.97 -1.06 -7.09
N VAL A 81 -1.52 -0.73 -5.93
CA VAL A 81 -2.28 0.50 -5.69
C VAL A 81 -1.87 1.11 -4.37
N ILE A 82 -1.71 2.43 -4.35
CA ILE A 82 -1.60 3.19 -3.10
C ILE A 82 -2.93 3.91 -2.88
N ILE A 83 -3.45 3.77 -1.68
CA ILE A 83 -4.73 4.30 -1.24
C ILE A 83 -4.45 5.42 -0.25
N TYR A 84 -5.04 6.58 -0.49
CA TYR A 84 -4.98 7.75 0.37
C TYR A 84 -6.36 8.05 0.92
N GLU A 85 -6.43 8.31 2.21
CA GLU A 85 -7.66 8.70 2.91
C GLU A 85 -7.38 9.93 3.76
N LEU A 86 -8.18 10.97 3.57
CA LEU A 86 -8.07 12.23 4.30
C LEU A 86 -9.42 12.59 4.90
N GLU A 87 -9.41 12.97 6.17
CA GLU A 87 -10.58 13.42 6.92
C GLU A 87 -10.27 14.75 7.59
N ASN A 88 -11.02 15.80 7.23
CA ASN A 88 -10.85 17.12 7.81
C ASN A 88 -12.08 17.51 8.64
N THR A 89 -11.94 17.57 9.95
CA THR A 89 -12.97 18.03 10.88
C THR A 89 -12.67 19.44 11.41
N THR A 90 -11.62 20.08 10.91
CA THR A 90 -11.26 21.46 11.24
C THR A 90 -12.12 22.48 10.49
N SER A 91 -12.08 23.74 10.90
CA SER A 91 -12.70 24.85 10.17
C SER A 91 -11.87 25.37 8.99
N LYS A 92 -10.77 24.68 8.65
CA LYS A 92 -9.76 25.13 7.69
C LYS A 92 -9.90 24.47 6.34
N GLU A 93 -9.76 25.24 5.27
CA GLU A 93 -9.45 24.72 3.93
C GLU A 93 -7.96 24.42 3.87
N LEU A 94 -7.62 23.16 3.57
CA LEU A 94 -6.26 22.65 3.63
C LEU A 94 -5.80 22.04 2.30
N GLU A 95 -4.51 22.20 2.00
CA GLU A 95 -3.83 21.43 0.97
C GLU A 95 -2.79 20.51 1.64
N ILE A 96 -2.81 19.24 1.27
CA ILE A 96 -1.81 18.26 1.70
C ILE A 96 -1.04 17.82 0.47
N ILE A 97 0.27 18.02 0.49
CA ILE A 97 1.21 17.61 -0.55
C ILE A 97 1.99 16.42 -0.01
N PHE A 98 1.95 15.32 -0.73
CA PHE A 98 2.63 14.07 -0.40
C PHE A 98 3.64 13.77 -1.49
N GLU A 99 4.92 13.76 -1.16
CA GLU A 99 6.02 13.58 -2.09
C GLU A 99 6.78 12.31 -1.81
N TYR A 100 7.04 11.55 -2.85
CA TYR A 100 7.93 10.40 -2.84
C TYR A 100 9.33 10.86 -3.21
N LEU A 101 10.31 10.54 -2.37
CA LEU A 101 11.69 10.98 -2.54
C LEU A 101 12.63 9.77 -2.65
N ASP A 102 13.65 9.90 -3.50
CA ASP A 102 14.73 8.94 -3.56
C ASP A 102 15.72 9.12 -2.37
N GLU A 103 16.75 8.29 -2.30
CA GLU A 103 17.78 8.34 -1.27
C GLU A 103 18.55 9.67 -1.26
N ALA A 104 18.69 10.33 -2.42
CA ALA A 104 19.34 11.64 -2.56
C ALA A 104 18.40 12.81 -2.22
N GLY A 105 17.11 12.55 -1.94
CA GLY A 105 16.09 13.54 -1.65
C GLY A 105 15.45 14.20 -2.89
N ASN A 106 15.67 13.65 -4.07
CA ASN A 106 14.98 14.11 -5.28
C ASN A 106 13.54 13.62 -5.29
N VAL A 107 12.62 14.47 -5.76
CA VAL A 107 11.20 14.13 -5.87
C VAL A 107 10.99 13.19 -7.07
N LEU A 108 10.48 12.00 -6.80
CA LEU A 108 10.11 11.01 -7.79
C LEU A 108 8.67 11.21 -8.26
N ASP A 109 7.78 11.58 -7.34
CA ASP A 109 6.35 11.78 -7.62
C ASP A 109 5.69 12.64 -6.54
N THR A 110 4.54 13.23 -6.87
CA THR A 110 3.78 14.12 -5.99
C THR A 110 2.29 13.84 -6.10
N GLU A 111 1.63 13.73 -4.95
CA GLU A 111 0.18 13.75 -4.82
C GLU A 111 -0.26 15.00 -4.07
N THR A 112 -1.24 15.72 -4.61
CA THR A 112 -1.80 16.92 -3.98
C THR A 112 -3.28 16.72 -3.70
N PHE A 113 -3.71 17.05 -2.48
CA PHE A 113 -5.07 16.91 -1.99
C PHE A 113 -5.56 18.25 -1.45
N ASN A 114 -6.63 18.78 -2.04
CA ASN A 114 -7.36 19.92 -1.50
C ASN A 114 -8.56 19.41 -0.73
N ILE A 115 -8.74 19.90 0.49
CA ILE A 115 -9.78 19.44 1.40
C ILE A 115 -10.51 20.63 1.99
N ASP A 116 -11.84 20.60 1.81
CA ASP A 116 -12.73 21.61 2.36
C ASP A 116 -12.80 21.52 3.90
N PRO A 117 -13.19 22.62 4.58
CA PRO A 117 -13.46 22.61 6.02
C PRO A 117 -14.64 21.71 6.38
N ALA A 118 -14.76 21.38 7.66
CA ALA A 118 -15.87 20.60 8.22
C ALA A 118 -17.26 21.20 7.90
N PRO A 119 -18.32 20.37 7.77
CA PRO A 119 -18.32 18.92 7.86
C PRO A 119 -17.86 18.28 6.55
N THR A 120 -16.77 17.51 6.57
CA THR A 120 -16.20 16.92 5.38
C THR A 120 -16.40 15.41 5.37
N ALA A 121 -16.77 14.88 4.21
CA ALA A 121 -16.67 13.46 3.96
C ALA A 121 -15.20 13.06 3.80
N VAL A 122 -14.88 11.81 4.10
CA VAL A 122 -13.54 11.28 3.88
C VAL A 122 -13.23 11.34 2.37
N LEU A 123 -12.18 12.08 2.01
CA LEU A 123 -11.63 12.05 0.66
C LEU A 123 -10.81 10.77 0.51
N ARG A 124 -11.16 9.92 -0.46
CA ARG A 124 -10.39 8.74 -0.81
C ARG A 124 -9.92 8.82 -2.25
N ARG A 125 -8.63 8.55 -2.46
CA ARG A 125 -8.01 8.45 -3.79
C ARG A 125 -7.17 7.19 -3.87
N GLU A 126 -7.17 6.58 -5.07
CA GLU A 126 -6.37 5.42 -5.39
C GLU A 126 -5.45 5.74 -6.57
N THR A 127 -4.17 5.45 -6.44
CA THR A 127 -3.18 5.61 -7.50
C THR A 127 -2.59 4.25 -7.84
N ASN A 128 -2.79 3.80 -9.08
CA ASN A 128 -2.31 2.51 -9.56
C ASN A 128 -0.86 2.63 -10.09
N TYR A 129 -0.06 1.59 -9.89
CA TYR A 129 1.32 1.45 -10.33
C TYR A 129 1.51 0.13 -11.09
N GLY A 130 2.33 0.15 -12.16
CA GLY A 130 2.67 -1.05 -12.92
C GLY A 130 1.57 -1.58 -13.84
N THR A 131 0.39 -0.97 -13.85
CA THR A 131 -0.68 -1.30 -14.80
C THR A 131 -0.54 -0.48 -16.09
N PRO A 132 -1.17 -0.89 -17.23
CA PRO A 132 -1.07 -0.15 -18.49
C PRO A 132 -1.51 1.32 -18.41
N THR A 133 -2.38 1.66 -17.48
CA THR A 133 -2.89 3.03 -17.25
C THR A 133 -2.37 3.64 -15.95
N GLY A 134 -1.55 2.90 -15.21
CA GLY A 134 -0.98 3.33 -13.94
C GLY A 134 0.34 4.08 -14.11
N ARG A 135 0.86 4.57 -12.99
CA ARG A 135 2.19 5.18 -12.92
C ARG A 135 3.29 4.11 -12.99
N SER A 136 4.53 4.55 -13.23
CA SER A 136 5.70 3.65 -13.25
C SER A 136 5.93 3.01 -11.88
N LEU A 137 6.27 1.72 -11.88
CA LEU A 137 6.77 1.01 -10.69
C LEU A 137 8.14 1.55 -10.21
N ASP A 138 8.86 2.29 -11.05
CA ASP A 138 10.13 2.90 -10.64
C ASP A 138 9.94 3.93 -9.53
N ILE A 139 8.74 4.53 -9.41
CA ILE A 139 8.42 5.45 -8.33
C ILE A 139 8.47 4.73 -6.98
N PRO A 140 7.62 3.72 -6.67
CA PRO A 140 7.71 3.03 -5.39
C PRO A 140 9.04 2.29 -5.20
N ARG A 141 9.62 1.70 -6.25
CA ARG A 141 10.89 0.96 -6.16
C ARG A 141 12.07 1.79 -5.70
N ASN A 142 12.10 3.08 -6.07
CA ASN A 142 13.20 3.99 -5.72
C ASN A 142 12.84 4.93 -4.57
N THR A 143 11.64 4.79 -3.98
CA THR A 143 11.24 5.62 -2.83
C THR A 143 11.93 5.13 -1.56
N SER A 144 12.70 6.01 -0.94
CA SER A 144 13.32 5.79 0.37
C SER A 144 12.80 6.75 1.44
N GLN A 145 12.16 7.85 1.03
CA GLN A 145 11.61 8.84 1.94
C GLN A 145 10.24 9.33 1.45
N ILE A 146 9.40 9.72 2.39
CA ILE A 146 8.11 10.35 2.12
C ILE A 146 8.10 11.70 2.84
N ARG A 147 7.82 12.77 2.11
CA ARG A 147 7.63 14.10 2.70
C ARG A 147 6.17 14.51 2.62
N VAL A 148 5.62 14.88 3.77
CA VAL A 148 4.28 15.47 3.87
C VAL A 148 4.44 16.95 4.16
N ASN A 149 3.79 17.77 3.36
CA ASN A 149 3.71 19.19 3.49
C ASN A 149 2.24 19.61 3.54
N ALA A 150 1.85 20.42 4.53
CA ALA A 150 0.46 20.83 4.70
C ALA A 150 0.34 22.36 4.79
N ILE A 151 -0.59 22.87 3.98
CA ILE A 151 -0.81 24.31 3.78
C ILE A 151 -2.23 24.65 4.24
N ASN A 152 -2.38 25.73 4.98
CA ASN A 152 -3.67 26.30 5.38
C ASN A 152 -4.01 27.46 4.43
N PHE A 153 -5.14 27.37 3.75
CA PHE A 153 -5.71 28.44 2.93
C PHE A 153 -6.77 29.26 3.68
N GLY A 154 -7.19 28.79 4.85
CA GLY A 154 -8.11 29.50 5.72
C GLY A 154 -7.41 30.50 6.65
N ASP A 155 -8.16 30.97 7.64
CA ASP A 155 -7.62 31.81 8.70
C ASP A 155 -6.93 30.96 9.81
N THR A 156 -6.44 31.63 10.86
CA THR A 156 -5.78 31.01 12.02
C THR A 156 -6.53 31.25 13.33
N ILE A 157 -7.76 31.79 13.28
CA ILE A 157 -8.55 32.18 14.45
C ILE A 157 -9.88 31.43 14.56
N SER A 158 -10.44 30.96 13.43
CA SER A 158 -11.67 30.15 13.44
C SER A 158 -11.43 28.81 14.10
N THR A 159 -12.44 28.27 14.76
CA THR A 159 -12.45 26.93 15.34
C THR A 159 -13.71 26.19 14.89
N SER A 160 -13.54 24.91 14.59
CA SER A 160 -14.65 24.01 14.27
C SER A 160 -15.57 23.87 15.48
N SER A 161 -16.87 23.78 15.20
CA SER A 161 -17.88 23.42 16.24
C SER A 161 -17.90 21.95 16.60
N LEU A 162 -17.13 21.14 15.89
CA LEU A 162 -17.00 19.71 16.18
C LEU A 162 -16.11 19.47 17.40
N GLN A 163 -16.35 18.38 18.10
CA GLN A 163 -15.54 18.00 19.22
C GLN A 163 -14.20 17.48 18.72
N ASP A 164 -13.09 18.00 19.25
CA ASP A 164 -11.72 17.57 18.92
C ASP A 164 -11.40 17.66 17.41
N PRO A 165 -11.51 18.88 16.82
CA PRO A 165 -11.34 19.06 15.38
C PRO A 165 -9.88 18.82 14.96
N LYS A 166 -9.71 18.02 13.91
CA LYS A 166 -8.40 17.60 13.41
C LYS A 166 -8.42 17.27 11.93
N ILE A 167 -7.25 17.27 11.34
CA ILE A 167 -6.99 16.62 10.05
C ILE A 167 -6.35 15.27 10.31
N VAL A 168 -6.84 14.24 9.63
CA VAL A 168 -6.25 12.91 9.63
C VAL A 168 -5.90 12.52 8.20
N PHE A 169 -4.66 12.14 7.99
CA PHE A 169 -4.17 11.58 6.73
C PHE A 169 -3.72 10.13 6.96
N ARG A 170 -4.21 9.22 6.10
CA ARG A 170 -3.84 7.82 6.10
C ARG A 170 -3.44 7.40 4.70
N SER A 171 -2.42 6.57 4.58
CA SER A 171 -2.11 5.90 3.32
C SER A 171 -1.75 4.44 3.56
N SER A 172 -2.12 3.61 2.60
CA SER A 172 -1.80 2.18 2.56
C SER A 172 -1.43 1.75 1.16
N GLY A 173 -0.60 0.73 1.05
CA GLY A 173 -0.21 0.11 -0.21
C GLY A 173 -0.71 -1.32 -0.30
N LYS A 174 -1.15 -1.71 -1.50
CA LYS A 174 -1.57 -3.06 -1.82
C LYS A 174 -0.89 -3.47 -3.12
N PHE A 175 0.03 -4.43 -3.06
CA PHE A 175 0.89 -4.81 -4.16
C PHE A 175 0.88 -6.31 -4.42
N ARG A 176 0.92 -6.69 -5.71
CA ARG A 176 1.18 -8.06 -6.12
C ARG A 176 2.67 -8.27 -6.26
N VAL A 177 3.18 -9.31 -5.62
CA VAL A 177 4.62 -9.59 -5.59
C VAL A 177 4.84 -11.04 -6.01
N GLN A 178 5.74 -11.27 -6.95
CA GLN A 178 6.11 -12.61 -7.40
C GLN A 178 7.11 -13.21 -6.41
N LEU A 179 6.79 -14.39 -5.85
CA LEU A 179 7.70 -15.11 -4.93
C LEU A 179 8.54 -16.15 -5.66
N LYS A 180 8.00 -16.70 -6.76
CA LYS A 180 8.66 -17.69 -7.62
C LYS A 180 8.02 -17.66 -9.02
#